data_d2bde9fed21d49e446402db69450f3b8
#
_entry.id   d2bde9fed21d49e446402db69450f3b8
#
_cell.length_a   1.000
_cell.length_b   1.000
_cell.length_c   1.000
_cell.angle_alpha   90.00
_cell.angle_beta   90.00
_cell.angle_gamma   90.00
#
_symmetry.space_group_name_H-M   'P 1'
#
loop_
_entity.id
_entity.type
_entity.pdbx_description
1 polymer ?
#
loop_
_entity_poly.entity_id
_entity_poly.type
_entity_poly.pdbx_seq_one_letter_code
_entity_poly.pdbx_strand_id
1 'polypeptide(L)'
;YELPPFSMLSSNPQSANAAASKEELDETRERLQGTLREFGLSSRVVDYISGPIVTTFRIEMGEGERVSRIKNLEDDIALTLAAEKVRIFAPIKGTSYVGVEIPNSKRSNVHLGDVLPYATGGPLEVAIGRDSAGKPVIADISKMPHMLVAGTTGSGKSVMINSMIMSILMRATPKQVRMIMVDPKRVEFSSYNGLPHLYVPVVTDPRQAASALQWAVSEMERRLKVFERAGARNILVYNEMCKTGKLSEMDNPPEPLPYIVVVVDELSDLMMTAGKDVEASIVRIAQLARAAGIHLVIATQRPSANVVTGLIKSNIDSRVGLKVASGIDSRVILDETGAERLLGNGDMLFKDRGLAPRRVLGCYTSDNEIEEVVSFIRDQAEPDYHEEILSQVVPGMPGGGREEVGEDDDPLVWEAAQIVVDSQLGSTSGLQRRLKVGYARAGRIMDMLEAKGVVGPPDGSKPREVLLDKEALEDLKTQEAKYREV
;
A
#
# COMPACT_ATOMS: atom_id res chain seq x y z
N TYR A 1 -21.91 -12.03 13.97
CA TYR A 1 -20.48 -12.22 13.63
C TYR A 1 -19.63 -12.15 14.88
N GLU A 2 -18.73 -13.09 15.04
CA GLU A 2 -17.82 -13.20 16.17
C GLU A 2 -16.38 -12.96 15.73
N LEU A 3 -15.67 -12.09 16.45
CA LEU A 3 -14.24 -11.85 16.17
C LEU A 3 -13.40 -13.07 16.58
N PRO A 4 -12.32 -13.37 15.82
CA PRO A 4 -11.40 -14.42 16.21
C PRO A 4 -10.81 -14.17 17.61
N PRO A 5 -10.74 -15.18 18.48
CA PRO A 5 -10.12 -15.01 19.80
C PRO A 5 -8.61 -14.84 19.68
N PHE A 6 -8.01 -13.98 20.51
CA PHE A 6 -6.56 -13.76 20.51
C PHE A 6 -5.74 -15.01 20.84
N SER A 7 -6.35 -16.01 21.46
CA SER A 7 -5.72 -17.31 21.71
C SER A 7 -5.29 -18.07 20.45
N MET A 8 -5.83 -17.68 19.28
CA MET A 8 -5.40 -18.23 17.98
C MET A 8 -4.02 -17.71 17.54
N LEU A 9 -3.52 -16.65 18.16
CA LEU A 9 -2.22 -16.07 17.84
C LEU A 9 -1.14 -16.59 18.77
N SER A 10 0.01 -16.92 18.20
CA SER A 10 1.21 -17.25 18.97
C SER A 10 1.73 -16.02 19.72
N SER A 11 2.31 -16.24 20.88
CA SER A 11 2.92 -15.20 21.68
C SER A 11 4.27 -15.62 22.25
N ASN A 12 5.15 -14.63 22.43
CA ASN A 12 6.41 -14.79 23.15
C ASN A 12 6.56 -13.61 24.13
N PRO A 13 6.12 -13.75 25.39
CA PRO A 13 6.19 -12.67 26.38
C PRO A 13 7.61 -12.14 26.60
N GLN A 14 8.62 -12.95 26.30
CA GLN A 14 10.04 -12.57 26.41
C GLN A 14 10.51 -11.64 25.29
N SER A 15 9.72 -11.41 24.26
CA SER A 15 10.08 -10.57 23.10
C SER A 15 10.34 -9.10 23.45
N ALA A 16 9.84 -8.62 24.58
CA ALA A 16 10.09 -7.28 25.09
C ALA A 16 11.45 -7.14 25.79
N ASN A 17 12.05 -8.25 26.20
CA ASN A 17 13.28 -8.25 26.98
C ASN A 17 14.52 -8.07 26.10
N ALA A 18 15.54 -7.44 26.66
CA ALA A 18 16.83 -7.33 26.00
C ALA A 18 17.43 -8.74 25.80
N ALA A 19 17.92 -8.98 24.57
CA ALA A 19 18.51 -10.27 24.20
C ALA A 19 19.98 -10.43 24.60
N ALA A 20 20.63 -9.37 25.10
CA ALA A 20 22.04 -9.36 25.51
C ALA A 20 22.18 -9.17 27.02
N SER A 21 23.20 -9.80 27.62
CA SER A 21 23.50 -9.60 29.03
C SER A 21 24.12 -8.24 29.29
N LYS A 22 23.99 -7.72 30.51
CA LYS A 22 24.63 -6.49 30.94
C LYS A 22 26.16 -6.51 30.72
N GLU A 23 26.78 -7.64 30.99
CA GLU A 23 28.22 -7.83 30.83
C GLU A 23 28.67 -7.70 29.37
N GLU A 24 27.93 -8.32 28.44
CA GLU A 24 28.17 -8.19 26.99
C GLU A 24 28.02 -6.74 26.53
N LEU A 25 26.99 -6.05 27.03
CA LEU A 25 26.71 -4.66 26.64
C LEU A 25 27.77 -3.70 27.19
N ASP A 26 28.23 -3.89 28.42
CA ASP A 26 29.29 -3.08 29.01
C ASP A 26 30.62 -3.30 28.26
N GLU A 27 30.91 -4.52 27.84
CA GLU A 27 32.07 -4.83 27.00
C GLU A 27 31.98 -4.13 25.63
N THR A 28 30.81 -4.21 25.00
CA THR A 28 30.58 -3.54 23.71
C THR A 28 30.72 -2.01 23.84
N ARG A 29 30.22 -1.44 24.94
CA ARG A 29 30.39 -0.01 25.25
C ARG A 29 31.85 0.38 25.30
N GLU A 30 32.68 -0.38 25.99
CA GLU A 30 34.12 -0.11 26.10
C GLU A 30 34.81 -0.25 24.74
N ARG A 31 34.45 -1.25 23.94
CA ARG A 31 34.98 -1.43 22.59
C ARG A 31 34.59 -0.28 21.67
N LEU A 32 33.33 0.16 21.73
CA LEU A 32 32.86 1.31 20.95
C LEU A 32 33.59 2.58 21.36
N GLN A 33 33.75 2.84 22.65
CA GLN A 33 34.51 4.01 23.15
C GLN A 33 35.96 3.98 22.67
N GLY A 34 36.60 2.81 22.72
CA GLY A 34 37.97 2.63 22.21
C GLY A 34 38.08 2.91 20.70
N THR A 35 37.10 2.44 19.93
CA THR A 35 37.05 2.66 18.48
C THR A 35 36.91 4.15 18.15
N LEU A 36 36.05 4.88 18.87
CA LEU A 36 35.93 6.34 18.68
C LEU A 36 37.23 7.06 18.95
N ARG A 37 37.99 6.69 19.97
CA ARG A 37 39.30 7.24 20.27
C ARG A 37 40.32 6.93 19.18
N GLU A 38 40.34 5.71 18.66
CA GLU A 38 41.26 5.30 17.59
C GLU A 38 41.03 6.12 16.31
N PHE A 39 39.81 6.53 16.03
CA PHE A 39 39.50 7.41 14.91
C PHE A 39 39.63 8.90 15.23
N GLY A 40 40.21 9.23 16.38
CA GLY A 40 40.50 10.62 16.76
C GLY A 40 39.31 11.43 17.22
N LEU A 41 38.22 10.76 17.65
CA LEU A 41 37.05 11.43 18.19
C LEU A 41 37.16 11.56 19.73
N SER A 42 36.80 12.72 20.27
CA SER A 42 36.65 12.96 21.71
C SER A 42 35.21 12.70 22.21
N SER A 43 34.36 12.20 21.35
CA SER A 43 32.98 11.81 21.67
C SER A 43 32.94 10.73 22.75
N ARG A 44 31.95 10.79 23.62
CA ARG A 44 31.81 9.90 24.77
C ARG A 44 30.55 9.08 24.71
N VAL A 45 30.67 7.75 24.93
CA VAL A 45 29.52 6.86 25.13
C VAL A 45 28.97 7.09 26.54
N VAL A 46 27.80 7.69 26.64
CA VAL A 46 27.18 8.06 27.92
C VAL A 46 26.52 6.85 28.58
N ASP A 47 25.67 6.16 27.84
CA ASP A 47 24.95 4.96 28.29
C ASP A 47 24.38 4.21 27.08
N TYR A 48 23.50 3.23 27.34
CA TYR A 48 22.84 2.48 26.29
C TYR A 48 21.41 2.09 26.69
N ILE A 49 20.58 1.83 25.68
CA ILE A 49 19.25 1.23 25.84
C ILE A 49 19.20 -0.04 24.99
N SER A 50 18.98 -1.18 25.62
CA SER A 50 18.91 -2.46 24.93
C SER A 50 17.46 -2.85 24.63
N GLY A 51 17.21 -3.27 23.38
CA GLY A 51 15.93 -3.76 22.91
C GLY A 51 16.05 -5.19 22.38
N PRO A 52 14.97 -5.69 21.72
CA PRO A 52 14.91 -7.09 21.28
C PRO A 52 15.89 -7.44 20.16
N ILE A 53 16.34 -6.50 19.37
CA ILE A 53 17.22 -6.78 18.23
C ILE A 53 18.50 -5.94 18.22
N VAL A 54 18.44 -4.69 18.64
CA VAL A 54 19.59 -3.80 18.72
C VAL A 54 19.72 -3.18 20.08
N THR A 55 20.95 -2.75 20.40
CA THR A 55 21.24 -1.88 21.53
C THR A 55 21.61 -0.51 20.97
N THR A 56 20.97 0.53 21.47
CA THR A 56 21.25 1.91 21.09
C THR A 56 22.20 2.53 22.11
N PHE A 57 23.43 2.80 21.69
CA PHE A 57 24.42 3.52 22.51
C PHE A 57 24.26 5.02 22.31
N ARG A 58 24.08 5.74 23.40
CA ARG A 58 23.94 7.21 23.35
C ARG A 58 25.30 7.85 23.44
N ILE A 59 25.62 8.72 22.49
CA ILE A 59 26.90 9.36 22.36
C ILE A 59 26.75 10.88 22.49
N GLU A 60 27.52 11.45 23.40
CA GLU A 60 27.73 12.88 23.51
C GLU A 60 28.88 13.26 22.60
N MET A 61 28.64 14.12 21.62
CA MET A 61 29.67 14.59 20.70
C MET A 61 30.67 15.49 21.42
N GLY A 62 31.93 15.36 21.05
CA GLY A 62 32.98 16.24 21.53
C GLY A 62 32.79 17.66 21.03
N GLU A 63 33.40 18.61 21.73
CA GLU A 63 33.32 20.01 21.37
C GLU A 63 33.91 20.27 19.97
N GLY A 64 33.09 20.89 19.11
CA GLY A 64 33.47 21.18 17.73
C GLY A 64 33.41 20.00 16.77
N GLU A 65 33.01 18.80 17.22
CA GLU A 65 32.88 17.64 16.36
C GLU A 65 31.53 17.64 15.63
N ARG A 66 31.56 17.30 14.36
CA ARG A 66 30.34 17.21 13.51
C ARG A 66 29.78 15.81 13.52
N VAL A 67 28.45 15.70 13.51
CA VAL A 67 27.74 14.41 13.42
C VAL A 67 28.15 13.61 12.17
N SER A 68 28.37 14.28 11.04
CA SER A 68 28.81 13.64 9.80
C SER A 68 30.13 12.85 9.98
N ARG A 69 31.01 13.30 10.87
CA ARG A 69 32.28 12.61 11.14
C ARG A 69 32.06 11.24 11.77
N ILE A 70 31.21 11.14 12.77
CA ILE A 70 30.86 9.83 13.36
C ILE A 70 30.04 8.99 12.43
N LYS A 71 29.08 9.58 11.71
CA LYS A 71 28.21 8.84 10.76
C LYS A 71 29.01 8.20 9.64
N ASN A 72 30.07 8.82 9.16
CA ASN A 72 30.95 8.26 8.15
C ASN A 72 31.75 7.03 8.65
N LEU A 73 31.75 6.76 9.94
CA LEU A 73 32.43 5.63 10.55
C LEU A 73 31.53 4.39 10.74
N GLU A 74 30.31 4.40 10.23
CA GLU A 74 29.36 3.29 10.39
C GLU A 74 29.98 1.93 10.01
N ASP A 75 30.60 1.85 8.85
CA ASP A 75 31.22 0.61 8.38
C ASP A 75 32.49 0.25 9.16
N ASP A 76 33.29 1.24 9.53
CA ASP A 76 34.50 1.03 10.34
C ASP A 76 34.17 0.53 11.75
N ILE A 77 33.13 1.09 12.35
CA ILE A 77 32.63 0.64 13.66
C ILE A 77 32.07 -0.78 13.56
N ALA A 78 31.30 -1.07 12.52
CA ALA A 78 30.77 -2.41 12.29
C ALA A 78 31.89 -3.46 12.16
N LEU A 79 32.95 -3.14 11.42
CA LEU A 79 34.09 -4.02 11.26
C LEU A 79 34.82 -4.24 12.59
N THR A 80 35.11 -3.19 13.33
CA THR A 80 35.83 -3.26 14.61
C THR A 80 35.06 -4.05 15.66
N LEU A 81 33.72 -3.91 15.69
CA LEU A 81 32.87 -4.59 16.64
C LEU A 81 32.39 -5.98 16.15
N ALA A 82 32.81 -6.40 14.96
CA ALA A 82 32.34 -7.63 14.30
C ALA A 82 30.81 -7.70 14.21
N ALA A 83 30.16 -6.55 13.97
CA ALA A 83 28.72 -6.44 13.80
C ALA A 83 28.32 -6.50 12.32
N GLU A 84 27.14 -7.05 12.03
CA GLU A 84 26.65 -7.15 10.64
C GLU A 84 26.42 -5.77 10.00
N LYS A 85 25.67 -4.92 10.69
CA LYS A 85 25.30 -3.57 10.26
C LYS A 85 25.21 -2.66 11.46
N VAL A 86 25.80 -1.49 11.37
CA VAL A 86 25.69 -0.43 12.37
C VAL A 86 24.96 0.75 11.74
N ARG A 87 23.98 1.28 12.44
CA ARG A 87 23.26 2.48 12.03
C ARG A 87 23.54 3.61 13.01
N ILE A 88 23.92 4.77 12.49
CA ILE A 88 24.13 5.99 13.27
C ILE A 88 23.08 7.02 12.85
N PHE A 89 22.41 7.61 13.83
CA PHE A 89 21.38 8.62 13.59
C PHE A 89 21.46 9.73 14.65
N ALA A 90 20.96 10.90 14.29
CA ALA A 90 20.98 12.05 15.20
C ALA A 90 19.84 13.03 14.87
N PRO A 91 19.26 13.67 15.91
CA PRO A 91 19.44 13.38 17.32
C PRO A 91 18.57 12.20 17.78
N ILE A 92 18.86 11.62 18.94
CA ILE A 92 17.90 10.80 19.67
C ILE A 92 16.80 11.74 20.14
N LYS A 93 15.55 11.40 19.85
CA LYS A 93 14.37 12.26 20.11
C LYS A 93 14.38 12.84 21.53
N GLY A 94 14.26 14.15 21.62
CA GLY A 94 14.23 14.88 22.89
C GLY A 94 15.61 15.08 23.53
N THR A 95 16.70 14.76 22.84
CA THR A 95 18.07 14.89 23.34
C THR A 95 19.00 15.56 22.33
N SER A 96 20.22 15.87 22.75
CA SER A 96 21.32 16.27 21.89
C SER A 96 22.30 15.12 21.59
N TYR A 97 21.94 13.91 21.95
CA TYR A 97 22.78 12.73 21.75
C TYR A 97 22.67 12.14 20.34
N VAL A 98 23.77 11.55 19.93
CA VAL A 98 23.82 10.70 18.73
C VAL A 98 23.56 9.26 19.13
N GLY A 99 22.73 8.56 18.36
CA GLY A 99 22.45 7.14 18.56
C GLY A 99 23.33 6.28 17.67
N VAL A 100 23.97 5.27 18.25
CA VAL A 100 24.66 4.20 17.53
C VAL A 100 23.97 2.89 17.84
N GLU A 101 23.30 2.33 16.83
CA GLU A 101 22.57 1.07 16.95
C GLU A 101 23.44 -0.10 16.54
N ILE A 102 23.68 -1.01 17.48
CA ILE A 102 24.52 -2.20 17.28
C ILE A 102 23.62 -3.44 17.45
N PRO A 103 23.59 -4.35 16.44
CA PRO A 103 22.81 -5.58 16.56
C PRO A 103 23.19 -6.41 17.77
N ASN A 104 22.21 -6.93 18.47
CA ASN A 104 22.44 -7.89 19.55
C ASN A 104 22.94 -9.22 18.97
N SER A 105 23.77 -9.95 19.72
CA SER A 105 24.24 -11.28 19.34
C SER A 105 23.10 -12.30 19.27
N LYS A 106 22.11 -12.17 20.14
CA LYS A 106 20.86 -12.94 20.14
C LYS A 106 19.69 -11.99 19.90
N ARG A 107 18.73 -12.41 19.06
CA ARG A 107 17.57 -11.59 18.69
C ARG A 107 16.29 -12.33 19.08
N SER A 108 15.33 -11.58 19.62
CA SER A 108 14.01 -12.11 19.96
C SER A 108 13.04 -11.87 18.82
N ASN A 109 12.22 -12.87 18.49
CA ASN A 109 11.13 -12.70 17.55
C ASN A 109 9.95 -12.00 18.24
N VAL A 110 9.26 -11.13 17.52
CA VAL A 110 8.04 -10.47 17.96
C VAL A 110 6.86 -11.09 17.22
N HIS A 111 5.93 -11.70 17.96
CA HIS A 111 4.71 -12.25 17.37
C HIS A 111 3.59 -11.23 17.37
N LEU A 112 2.65 -11.35 16.43
CA LEU A 112 1.48 -10.50 16.40
C LEU A 112 0.70 -10.53 17.71
N GLY A 113 0.58 -11.70 18.34
CA GLY A 113 -0.08 -11.88 19.63
C GLY A 113 0.58 -11.16 20.80
N ASP A 114 1.83 -10.75 20.68
CA ASP A 114 2.55 -9.99 21.70
C ASP A 114 2.22 -8.49 21.68
N VAL A 115 1.85 -7.97 20.52
CA VAL A 115 1.67 -6.53 20.29
C VAL A 115 0.21 -6.13 20.09
N LEU A 116 -0.56 -6.93 19.39
CA LEU A 116 -1.96 -6.62 19.05
C LEU A 116 -2.86 -6.32 20.25
N PRO A 117 -2.70 -6.99 21.43
CA PRO A 117 -3.50 -6.65 22.60
C PRO A 117 -3.39 -5.21 23.08
N TYR A 118 -2.34 -4.49 22.70
CA TYR A 118 -2.17 -3.08 23.00
C TYR A 118 -2.97 -2.15 22.05
N ALA A 119 -3.56 -2.68 21.00
CA ALA A 119 -4.49 -1.96 20.13
C ALA A 119 -5.87 -1.92 20.79
N THR A 120 -6.21 -0.80 21.40
CA THR A 120 -7.44 -0.63 22.20
C THR A 120 -8.41 0.42 21.62
N GLY A 121 -8.06 1.04 20.51
CA GLY A 121 -8.85 2.06 19.84
C GLY A 121 -9.74 1.52 18.73
N GLY A 122 -9.84 2.24 17.63
CA GLY A 122 -10.72 1.94 16.50
C GLY A 122 -10.34 0.70 15.69
N PRO A 123 -11.19 0.30 14.73
CA PRO A 123 -11.03 -0.95 13.99
C PRO A 123 -9.82 -0.97 13.03
N LEU A 124 -9.24 0.19 12.72
CA LEU A 124 -8.07 0.30 11.85
C LEU A 124 -6.74 0.48 12.61
N GLU A 125 -6.74 0.27 13.92
CA GLU A 125 -5.48 0.12 14.66
C GLU A 125 -4.83 -1.21 14.32
N VAL A 126 -3.55 -1.16 13.95
CA VAL A 126 -2.74 -2.30 13.55
C VAL A 126 -1.48 -2.38 14.40
N ALA A 127 -1.04 -3.60 14.68
CA ALA A 127 0.22 -3.84 15.35
C ALA A 127 1.37 -3.72 14.36
N ILE A 128 2.29 -2.81 14.60
CA ILE A 128 3.50 -2.66 13.79
C ILE A 128 4.62 -3.54 14.32
N GLY A 129 4.91 -3.49 15.61
CA GLY A 129 5.96 -4.28 16.22
C GLY A 129 6.40 -3.73 17.57
N ARG A 130 7.68 -3.93 17.89
CA ARG A 130 8.34 -3.37 19.08
C ARG A 130 9.46 -2.44 18.70
N ASP A 131 9.57 -1.31 19.38
CA ASP A 131 10.64 -0.33 19.16
C ASP A 131 11.98 -0.79 19.76
N SER A 132 12.99 0.06 19.66
CA SER A 132 14.35 -0.21 20.16
C SER A 132 14.43 -0.40 21.68
N ALA A 133 13.41 0.01 22.42
CA ALA A 133 13.31 -0.20 23.87
C ALA A 133 12.40 -1.38 24.23
N GLY A 134 11.86 -2.09 23.24
CA GLY A 134 10.93 -3.22 23.45
C GLY A 134 9.48 -2.81 23.64
N LYS A 135 9.14 -1.53 23.51
CA LYS A 135 7.76 -1.04 23.66
C LYS A 135 6.91 -1.41 22.46
N PRO A 136 5.63 -1.77 22.64
CA PRO A 136 4.74 -2.05 21.54
C PRO A 136 4.47 -0.78 20.71
N VAL A 137 4.40 -0.96 19.39
CA VAL A 137 4.10 0.10 18.44
C VAL A 137 2.81 -0.24 17.72
N ILE A 138 1.78 0.56 17.96
CA ILE A 138 0.48 0.48 17.33
C ILE A 138 0.31 1.70 16.41
N ALA A 139 -0.23 1.48 15.23
CA ALA A 139 -0.56 2.55 14.31
C ALA A 139 -2.04 2.51 13.95
N ASP A 140 -2.66 3.67 13.76
CA ASP A 140 -4.03 3.78 13.32
C ASP A 140 -4.05 4.24 11.86
N ILE A 141 -4.42 3.33 10.96
CA ILE A 141 -4.46 3.62 9.52
C ILE A 141 -5.44 4.76 9.22
N SER A 142 -6.54 4.88 9.96
CA SER A 142 -7.52 5.95 9.75
C SER A 142 -6.94 7.35 9.99
N LYS A 143 -5.90 7.45 10.80
CA LYS A 143 -5.23 8.70 11.14
C LYS A 143 -4.00 8.98 10.27
N MET A 144 -3.36 7.94 9.72
CA MET A 144 -2.11 8.07 8.95
C MET A 144 -2.25 8.79 7.61
N PRO A 145 -3.29 8.78 6.80
CA PRO A 145 -4.30 7.77 6.49
C PRO A 145 -3.85 6.74 5.44
N HIS A 146 -2.71 6.97 4.79
CA HIS A 146 -2.14 6.08 3.76
C HIS A 146 -0.69 5.76 4.10
N MET A 147 -0.20 4.65 3.59
CA MET A 147 1.16 4.17 3.90
C MET A 147 1.85 3.65 2.64
N LEU A 148 3.11 4.06 2.46
CA LEU A 148 4.04 3.44 1.51
C LEU A 148 4.97 2.50 2.24
N VAL A 149 5.15 1.30 1.71
CA VAL A 149 6.02 0.26 2.28
C VAL A 149 7.02 -0.20 1.23
N ALA A 150 8.30 -0.16 1.52
CA ALA A 150 9.33 -0.66 0.62
C ALA A 150 10.30 -1.59 1.33
N GLY A 151 10.73 -2.62 0.62
CA GLY A 151 11.70 -3.57 1.11
C GLY A 151 12.00 -4.64 0.08
N THR A 152 13.25 -5.07 0.00
CA THR A 152 13.69 -6.14 -0.91
C THR A 152 13.18 -7.51 -0.45
N THR A 153 13.37 -8.52 -1.28
CA THR A 153 13.09 -9.91 -0.91
C THR A 153 13.91 -10.30 0.34
N GLY A 154 13.24 -10.92 1.31
CA GLY A 154 13.85 -11.26 2.60
C GLY A 154 13.87 -10.15 3.64
N SER A 155 13.39 -8.96 3.30
CA SER A 155 13.30 -7.83 4.25
C SER A 155 12.18 -7.98 5.29
N GLY A 156 11.21 -8.87 5.04
CA GLY A 156 10.01 -9.03 5.86
C GLY A 156 8.84 -8.16 5.41
N LYS A 157 8.88 -7.61 4.20
CA LYS A 157 7.81 -6.75 3.65
C LYS A 157 6.45 -7.46 3.64
N SER A 158 6.39 -8.65 3.08
CA SER A 158 5.15 -9.43 3.01
C SER A 158 4.65 -9.87 4.37
N VAL A 159 5.54 -10.24 5.26
CA VAL A 159 5.21 -10.59 6.65
C VAL A 159 4.60 -9.39 7.39
N MET A 160 5.17 -8.22 7.22
CA MET A 160 4.64 -6.98 7.80
C MET A 160 3.23 -6.68 7.29
N ILE A 161 3.02 -6.76 5.98
CA ILE A 161 1.70 -6.50 5.38
C ILE A 161 0.68 -7.53 5.86
N ASN A 162 1.05 -8.80 5.93
CA ASN A 162 0.20 -9.85 6.49
C ASN A 162 -0.16 -9.58 7.96
N SER A 163 0.77 -9.10 8.76
CA SER A 163 0.49 -8.72 10.16
C SER A 163 -0.49 -7.55 10.26
N MET A 164 -0.42 -6.59 9.36
CA MET A 164 -1.39 -5.50 9.29
C MET A 164 -2.78 -6.01 8.89
N ILE A 165 -2.87 -6.86 7.88
CA ILE A 165 -4.14 -7.49 7.47
C ILE A 165 -4.71 -8.32 8.62
N MET A 166 -3.90 -9.14 9.25
CA MET A 166 -4.31 -9.96 10.40
C MET A 166 -4.77 -9.10 11.58
N SER A 167 -4.12 -7.98 11.83
CA SER A 167 -4.57 -7.02 12.85
C SER A 167 -6.00 -6.54 12.60
N ILE A 168 -6.33 -6.24 11.36
CA ILE A 168 -7.68 -5.83 10.95
C ILE A 168 -8.66 -6.98 11.13
N LEU A 169 -8.31 -8.18 10.64
CA LEU A 169 -9.18 -9.36 10.73
C LEU A 169 -9.48 -9.78 12.17
N MET A 170 -8.53 -9.61 13.07
CA MET A 170 -8.69 -9.93 14.49
C MET A 170 -9.57 -8.93 15.24
N ARG A 171 -9.71 -7.70 14.76
CA ARG A 171 -10.31 -6.60 15.49
C ARG A 171 -11.53 -5.97 14.82
N ALA A 172 -11.76 -6.22 13.54
CA ALA A 172 -12.83 -5.60 12.77
C ALA A 172 -13.77 -6.62 12.15
N THR A 173 -15.07 -6.32 12.21
CA THR A 173 -16.08 -7.09 11.49
C THR A 173 -16.13 -6.68 10.01
N PRO A 174 -16.72 -7.52 9.13
CA PRO A 174 -16.91 -7.13 7.72
C PRO A 174 -17.79 -5.89 7.52
N LYS A 175 -18.63 -5.56 8.48
CA LYS A 175 -19.42 -4.32 8.47
C LYS A 175 -18.60 -3.08 8.83
N GLN A 176 -17.52 -3.26 9.58
CA GLN A 176 -16.64 -2.17 9.99
C GLN A 176 -15.55 -1.88 8.97
N VAL A 177 -14.98 -2.93 8.36
CA VAL A 177 -13.86 -2.81 7.41
C VAL A 177 -14.06 -3.76 6.24
N ARG A 178 -13.94 -3.24 5.03
CA ARG A 178 -13.88 -4.00 3.79
C ARG A 178 -12.51 -3.77 3.14
N MET A 179 -12.04 -4.76 2.41
CA MET A 179 -10.71 -4.71 1.81
C MET A 179 -10.73 -5.06 0.32
N ILE A 180 -9.79 -4.45 -0.41
CA ILE A 180 -9.40 -4.84 -1.76
C ILE A 180 -7.92 -5.18 -1.68
N MET A 181 -7.56 -6.40 -2.03
CA MET A 181 -6.18 -6.87 -2.03
C MET A 181 -5.70 -7.09 -3.45
N VAL A 182 -4.54 -6.51 -3.78
CA VAL A 182 -3.91 -6.61 -5.09
C VAL A 182 -2.58 -7.35 -4.97
N ASP A 183 -2.48 -8.48 -5.64
CA ASP A 183 -1.31 -9.37 -5.62
C ASP A 183 -0.97 -9.83 -7.04
N PRO A 184 -0.23 -9.01 -7.82
CA PRO A 184 0.07 -9.32 -9.21
C PRO A 184 0.88 -10.61 -9.42
N LYS A 185 1.69 -10.97 -8.43
CA LYS A 185 2.55 -12.18 -8.48
C LYS A 185 1.85 -13.45 -8.02
N ARG A 186 0.65 -13.36 -7.44
CA ARG A 186 -0.18 -14.49 -6.97
C ARG A 186 0.47 -15.35 -5.87
N VAL A 187 1.27 -14.75 -5.01
CA VAL A 187 2.07 -15.47 -4.00
C VAL A 187 1.68 -15.16 -2.57
N GLU A 188 1.21 -13.92 -2.29
CA GLU A 188 1.15 -13.41 -0.91
C GLU A 188 -0.25 -13.45 -0.29
N PHE A 189 -1.31 -13.21 -1.08
CA PHE A 189 -2.65 -12.97 -0.54
C PHE A 189 -3.68 -14.03 -0.91
N SER A 190 -3.32 -15.09 -1.64
CA SER A 190 -4.28 -16.10 -2.11
C SER A 190 -5.04 -16.78 -0.97
N SER A 191 -4.42 -16.91 0.21
CA SER A 191 -5.05 -17.51 1.38
C SER A 191 -6.22 -16.70 1.95
N TYR A 192 -6.33 -15.43 1.61
CA TYR A 192 -7.42 -14.56 2.07
C TYR A 192 -8.69 -14.65 1.22
N ASN A 193 -8.66 -15.31 0.06
CA ASN A 193 -9.85 -15.48 -0.77
C ASN A 193 -10.96 -16.17 0.01
N GLY A 194 -12.19 -15.71 -0.20
CA GLY A 194 -13.37 -16.19 0.50
C GLY A 194 -13.69 -15.49 1.81
N LEU A 195 -12.86 -14.54 2.25
CA LEU A 195 -13.16 -13.72 3.43
C LEU A 195 -14.34 -12.78 3.17
N PRO A 196 -15.29 -12.66 4.10
CA PRO A 196 -16.38 -11.69 3.98
C PRO A 196 -15.94 -10.23 4.00
N HIS A 197 -14.72 -9.94 4.44
CA HIS A 197 -14.12 -8.61 4.40
C HIS A 197 -13.74 -8.16 2.98
N LEU A 198 -13.62 -9.08 2.02
CA LEU A 198 -13.22 -8.75 0.66
C LEU A 198 -14.40 -8.26 -0.18
N TYR A 199 -14.21 -7.16 -0.92
CA TYR A 199 -15.16 -6.70 -1.95
C TYR A 199 -15.07 -7.52 -3.24
N VAL A 200 -13.88 -8.03 -3.54
CA VAL A 200 -13.59 -8.84 -4.73
C VAL A 200 -12.57 -9.92 -4.34
N PRO A 201 -12.50 -11.02 -5.10
CA PRO A 201 -11.37 -11.94 -4.94
C PRO A 201 -10.05 -11.20 -5.07
N VAL A 202 -8.99 -11.74 -4.50
CA VAL A 202 -7.65 -11.12 -4.60
C VAL A 202 -7.34 -10.80 -6.07
N VAL A 203 -7.09 -9.53 -6.36
CA VAL A 203 -6.88 -9.03 -7.71
C VAL A 203 -5.45 -9.35 -8.15
N THR A 204 -5.33 -10.09 -9.25
CA THR A 204 -4.03 -10.54 -9.78
C THR A 204 -3.65 -9.89 -11.11
N ASP A 205 -4.64 -9.36 -11.83
CA ASP A 205 -4.42 -8.67 -13.10
C ASP A 205 -4.17 -7.18 -12.86
N PRO A 206 -3.05 -6.60 -13.34
CA PRO A 206 -2.76 -5.17 -13.19
C PRO A 206 -3.84 -4.24 -13.75
N ARG A 207 -4.54 -4.64 -14.80
CA ARG A 207 -5.63 -3.84 -15.38
C ARG A 207 -6.84 -3.80 -14.46
N GLN A 208 -7.19 -4.94 -13.86
CA GLN A 208 -8.26 -5.01 -12.85
C GLN A 208 -7.86 -4.22 -11.59
N ALA A 209 -6.59 -4.21 -11.23
CA ALA A 209 -6.07 -3.38 -10.13
C ALA A 209 -6.24 -1.89 -10.41
N ALA A 210 -5.94 -1.44 -11.64
CA ALA A 210 -6.17 -0.05 -12.05
C ALA A 210 -7.67 0.29 -12.00
N SER A 211 -8.53 -0.63 -12.42
CA SER A 211 -9.99 -0.50 -12.30
C SER A 211 -10.44 -0.37 -10.84
N ALA A 212 -9.92 -1.19 -9.95
CA ALA A 212 -10.24 -1.14 -8.53
C ALA A 212 -9.84 0.21 -7.89
N LEU A 213 -8.69 0.75 -8.26
CA LEU A 213 -8.25 2.07 -7.80
C LEU A 213 -9.16 3.18 -8.34
N GLN A 214 -9.57 3.10 -9.60
CA GLN A 214 -10.53 4.04 -10.17
C GLN A 214 -11.89 3.96 -9.47
N TRP A 215 -12.35 2.74 -9.17
CA TRP A 215 -13.56 2.56 -8.37
C TRP A 215 -13.44 3.22 -6.99
N ALA A 216 -12.29 3.08 -6.33
CA ALA A 216 -12.05 3.72 -5.04
C ALA A 216 -12.14 5.25 -5.11
N VAL A 217 -11.66 5.85 -6.20
CA VAL A 217 -11.85 7.29 -6.48
C VAL A 217 -13.34 7.64 -6.58
N SER A 218 -14.09 6.88 -7.35
CA SER A 218 -15.53 7.08 -7.52
C SER A 218 -16.31 6.89 -6.23
N GLU A 219 -15.98 5.86 -5.45
CA GLU A 219 -16.59 5.61 -4.14
C GLU A 219 -16.28 6.72 -3.14
N MET A 220 -15.06 7.23 -3.15
CA MET A 220 -14.66 8.39 -2.36
C MET A 220 -15.54 9.61 -2.67
N GLU A 221 -15.68 9.94 -3.95
CA GLU A 221 -16.49 11.08 -4.38
C GLU A 221 -17.97 10.89 -4.03
N ARG A 222 -18.50 9.68 -4.18
CA ARG A 222 -19.86 9.33 -3.78
C ARG A 222 -20.05 9.53 -2.28
N ARG A 223 -19.14 9.05 -1.45
CA ARG A 223 -19.19 9.18 0.01
C ARG A 223 -19.14 10.65 0.45
N LEU A 224 -18.25 11.43 -0.14
CA LEU A 224 -18.14 12.86 0.18
C LEU A 224 -19.44 13.62 -0.11
N LYS A 225 -20.13 13.31 -1.20
CA LYS A 225 -21.45 13.87 -1.51
C LYS A 225 -22.53 13.43 -0.52
N VAL A 226 -22.53 12.18 -0.13
CA VAL A 226 -23.45 11.64 0.89
C VAL A 226 -23.24 12.34 2.22
N PHE A 227 -21.98 12.54 2.63
CA PHE A 227 -21.64 13.24 3.87
C PHE A 227 -22.06 14.71 3.85
N GLU A 228 -21.86 15.39 2.73
CA GLU A 228 -22.30 16.76 2.54
C GLU A 228 -23.82 16.91 2.72
N ARG A 229 -24.61 16.02 2.10
CA ARG A 229 -26.08 16.03 2.24
C ARG A 229 -26.53 15.73 3.66
N ALA A 230 -25.82 14.85 4.36
CA ALA A 230 -26.14 14.50 5.75
C ALA A 230 -25.64 15.53 6.77
N GLY A 231 -24.78 16.47 6.36
CA GLY A 231 -24.14 17.41 7.26
C GLY A 231 -23.01 16.80 8.10
N ALA A 232 -22.42 15.70 7.62
CA ALA A 232 -21.29 15.03 8.25
C ALA A 232 -19.96 15.46 7.61
N ARG A 233 -18.95 15.72 8.42
CA ARG A 233 -17.63 16.13 7.94
C ARG A 233 -16.72 14.95 7.56
N ASN A 234 -17.02 13.75 8.05
CA ASN A 234 -16.24 12.54 7.78
C ASN A 234 -17.06 11.27 8.07
N ILE A 235 -16.48 10.12 7.77
CA ILE A 235 -17.11 8.81 7.96
C ILE A 235 -17.48 8.54 9.44
N LEU A 236 -16.62 8.93 10.37
CA LEU A 236 -16.86 8.70 11.80
C LEU A 236 -18.13 9.40 12.25
N VAL A 237 -18.29 10.68 11.91
CA VAL A 237 -19.49 11.47 12.23
C VAL A 237 -20.71 10.91 11.51
N TYR A 238 -20.58 10.57 10.22
CA TYR A 238 -21.68 9.99 9.46
C TYR A 238 -22.17 8.67 10.05
N ASN A 239 -21.26 7.77 10.39
CA ASN A 239 -21.61 6.48 10.99
C ASN A 239 -22.26 6.65 12.35
N GLU A 240 -21.83 7.61 13.14
CA GLU A 240 -22.48 7.96 14.42
C GLU A 240 -23.89 8.47 14.20
N MET A 241 -24.11 9.32 13.20
CA MET A 241 -25.46 9.81 12.83
C MET A 241 -26.37 8.66 12.42
N CYS A 242 -25.86 7.66 11.70
CA CYS A 242 -26.62 6.47 11.34
C CYS A 242 -27.04 5.65 12.57
N LYS A 243 -26.13 5.49 13.53
CA LYS A 243 -26.36 4.72 14.77
C LYS A 243 -27.34 5.40 15.75
N THR A 244 -27.27 6.72 15.85
CA THR A 244 -28.10 7.50 16.79
C THR A 244 -29.50 7.83 16.24
N GLY A 245 -29.81 7.41 15.03
CA GLY A 245 -31.09 7.64 14.39
C GLY A 245 -31.34 9.06 13.91
N LYS A 246 -30.30 9.92 13.86
CA LYS A 246 -30.44 11.29 13.32
C LYS A 246 -30.87 11.33 11.85
N LEU A 247 -30.67 10.24 11.11
CA LEU A 247 -31.06 10.07 9.71
C LEU A 247 -32.29 9.17 9.57
N SER A 248 -32.97 8.80 10.66
CA SER A 248 -34.11 7.89 10.68
C SER A 248 -35.38 8.46 10.02
N GLU A 249 -35.48 9.78 9.86
CA GLU A 249 -36.58 10.46 9.19
C GLU A 249 -36.55 10.34 7.66
N MET A 250 -35.46 9.80 7.10
CA MET A 250 -35.35 9.51 5.67
C MET A 250 -36.16 8.26 5.31
N ASP A 251 -36.74 8.23 4.12
CA ASP A 251 -37.58 7.11 3.63
C ASP A 251 -36.83 5.75 3.66
N ASN A 252 -35.52 5.76 3.53
CA ASN A 252 -34.64 4.62 3.75
C ASN A 252 -33.44 5.07 4.61
N PRO A 253 -33.50 4.91 5.93
CA PRO A 253 -32.40 5.31 6.79
C PRO A 253 -31.12 4.54 6.41
N PRO A 254 -30.01 5.25 6.14
CA PRO A 254 -28.77 4.60 5.70
C PRO A 254 -28.12 3.82 6.84
N GLU A 255 -27.48 2.71 6.49
CA GLU A 255 -26.61 1.98 7.39
C GLU A 255 -25.22 2.64 7.47
N PRO A 256 -24.47 2.44 8.56
CA PRO A 256 -23.08 2.86 8.64
C PRO A 256 -22.25 2.31 7.50
N LEU A 257 -21.33 3.11 6.99
CA LEU A 257 -20.41 2.70 5.92
C LEU A 257 -19.15 2.04 6.51
N PRO A 258 -18.64 0.97 5.89
CA PRO A 258 -17.37 0.39 6.28
C PRO A 258 -16.21 1.29 5.87
N TYR A 259 -15.11 1.24 6.64
CA TYR A 259 -13.83 1.68 6.14
C TYR A 259 -13.40 0.76 5.01
N ILE A 260 -12.67 1.30 4.05
CA ILE A 260 -12.11 0.53 2.94
C ILE A 260 -10.59 0.62 2.99
N VAL A 261 -9.92 -0.52 3.02
CA VAL A 261 -8.46 -0.61 2.95
C VAL A 261 -8.08 -1.29 1.64
N VAL A 262 -7.33 -0.59 0.82
CA VAL A 262 -6.77 -1.13 -0.43
C VAL A 262 -5.31 -1.46 -0.19
N VAL A 263 -4.96 -2.72 -0.30
CA VAL A 263 -3.60 -3.22 -0.09
C VAL A 263 -3.01 -3.66 -1.41
N VAL A 264 -1.90 -3.05 -1.80
CA VAL A 264 -1.16 -3.38 -3.02
C VAL A 264 0.19 -3.99 -2.62
N ASP A 265 0.41 -5.25 -2.98
CA ASP A 265 1.65 -5.96 -2.64
C ASP A 265 2.84 -5.51 -3.47
N GLU A 266 2.64 -5.20 -4.75
CA GLU A 266 3.70 -4.72 -5.63
C GLU A 266 3.22 -3.64 -6.60
N LEU A 267 3.56 -2.40 -6.27
CA LEU A 267 3.20 -1.24 -7.09
C LEU A 267 3.92 -1.24 -8.44
N SER A 268 5.16 -1.74 -8.52
CA SER A 268 5.94 -1.71 -9.77
C SER A 268 5.23 -2.42 -10.93
N ASP A 269 4.54 -3.52 -10.65
CA ASP A 269 3.81 -4.27 -11.68
C ASP A 269 2.61 -3.48 -12.24
N LEU A 270 1.97 -2.66 -11.40
CA LEU A 270 0.91 -1.78 -11.82
C LEU A 270 1.43 -0.59 -12.63
N MET A 271 2.54 -0.02 -12.20
CA MET A 271 3.16 1.14 -12.85
C MET A 271 3.70 0.81 -14.24
N MET A 272 4.15 -0.42 -14.47
CA MET A 272 4.60 -0.89 -15.79
C MET A 272 3.46 -1.05 -16.79
N THR A 273 2.25 -1.34 -16.32
CA THR A 273 1.09 -1.62 -17.19
C THR A 273 0.23 -0.38 -17.41
N ALA A 274 -0.03 0.39 -16.36
CA ALA A 274 -0.98 1.51 -16.37
C ALA A 274 -0.49 2.67 -15.49
N GLY A 275 0.79 2.99 -15.56
CA GLY A 275 1.47 3.88 -14.63
C GLY A 275 0.80 5.23 -14.41
N LYS A 276 0.40 5.93 -15.48
CA LYS A 276 -0.23 7.25 -15.36
C LYS A 276 -1.59 7.20 -14.67
N ASP A 277 -2.40 6.21 -14.99
CA ASP A 277 -3.75 6.08 -14.43
C ASP A 277 -3.70 5.62 -12.98
N VAL A 278 -2.82 4.67 -12.67
CA VAL A 278 -2.58 4.21 -11.31
C VAL A 278 -2.05 5.35 -10.44
N GLU A 279 -1.05 6.09 -10.91
CA GLU A 279 -0.52 7.25 -10.20
C GLU A 279 -1.61 8.31 -9.95
N ALA A 280 -2.39 8.65 -10.97
CA ALA A 280 -3.47 9.63 -10.85
C ALA A 280 -4.52 9.21 -9.82
N SER A 281 -4.92 7.94 -9.81
CA SER A 281 -5.87 7.41 -8.82
C SER A 281 -5.30 7.43 -7.41
N ILE A 282 -4.06 6.99 -7.22
CA ILE A 282 -3.39 7.03 -5.91
C ILE A 282 -3.30 8.45 -5.37
N VAL A 283 -2.87 9.39 -6.19
CA VAL A 283 -2.75 10.80 -5.81
C VAL A 283 -4.11 11.38 -5.43
N ARG A 284 -5.15 11.11 -6.23
CA ARG A 284 -6.52 11.58 -5.95
C ARG A 284 -7.06 11.04 -4.64
N ILE A 285 -6.89 9.74 -4.39
CA ILE A 285 -7.28 9.11 -3.12
C ILE A 285 -6.48 9.71 -1.96
N ALA A 286 -5.18 9.84 -2.10
CA ALA A 286 -4.31 10.36 -1.05
C ALA A 286 -4.67 11.80 -0.65
N GLN A 287 -5.17 12.61 -1.58
CA GLN A 287 -5.57 13.99 -1.30
C GLN A 287 -6.89 14.11 -0.52
N LEU A 288 -7.86 13.22 -0.74
CA LEU A 288 -9.24 13.44 -0.29
C LEU A 288 -9.87 12.27 0.48
N ALA A 289 -9.33 11.08 0.44
CA ALA A 289 -10.02 9.88 0.91
C ALA A 289 -10.02 9.69 2.44
N ARG A 290 -9.24 10.45 3.19
CA ARG A 290 -9.22 10.36 4.67
C ARG A 290 -10.61 10.54 5.26
N ALA A 291 -11.31 11.58 4.86
CA ALA A 291 -12.67 11.85 5.34
C ALA A 291 -13.68 10.78 4.89
N ALA A 292 -13.47 10.19 3.72
CA ALA A 292 -14.32 9.14 3.18
C ALA A 292 -14.08 7.76 3.81
N GLY A 293 -13.03 7.59 4.60
CA GLY A 293 -12.68 6.31 5.20
C GLY A 293 -12.09 5.30 4.24
N ILE A 294 -11.38 5.77 3.21
CA ILE A 294 -10.69 4.92 2.22
C ILE A 294 -9.18 5.11 2.38
N HIS A 295 -8.47 4.02 2.61
CA HIS A 295 -7.07 4.05 2.99
C HIS A 295 -6.24 3.11 2.12
N LEU A 296 -5.04 3.57 1.74
CA LEU A 296 -4.12 2.83 0.90
C LEU A 296 -2.93 2.32 1.71
N VAL A 297 -2.59 1.05 1.52
CA VAL A 297 -1.33 0.46 1.94
C VAL A 297 -0.64 -0.05 0.68
N ILE A 298 0.39 0.65 0.24
CA ILE A 298 1.02 0.40 -1.05
C ILE A 298 2.46 -0.02 -0.81
N ALA A 299 2.81 -1.20 -1.29
CA ALA A 299 4.12 -1.79 -1.12
C ALA A 299 4.84 -2.02 -2.44
N THR A 300 6.17 -2.05 -2.38
CA THR A 300 7.02 -2.41 -3.50
C THR A 300 8.33 -3.02 -3.03
N GLN A 301 8.84 -3.99 -3.80
CA GLN A 301 10.21 -4.50 -3.66
C GLN A 301 11.23 -3.65 -4.42
N ARG A 302 10.76 -2.73 -5.26
CA ARG A 302 11.59 -1.91 -6.13
C ARG A 302 11.39 -0.42 -5.82
N PRO A 303 12.03 0.09 -4.76
CA PRO A 303 11.91 1.50 -4.39
C PRO A 303 12.74 2.39 -5.32
N SER A 304 12.27 2.53 -6.56
CA SER A 304 12.87 3.43 -7.55
C SER A 304 11.98 4.66 -7.75
N ALA A 305 12.56 5.76 -8.22
CA ALA A 305 11.82 6.99 -8.48
C ALA A 305 10.73 6.85 -9.56
N ASN A 306 10.86 5.85 -10.44
CA ASN A 306 9.84 5.54 -11.46
C ASN A 306 8.61 4.83 -10.89
N VAL A 307 8.76 4.15 -9.76
CA VAL A 307 7.69 3.41 -9.08
C VAL A 307 7.10 4.27 -7.97
N VAL A 308 7.92 4.72 -7.04
CA VAL A 308 7.51 5.66 -5.98
C VAL A 308 7.82 7.07 -6.45
N THR A 309 6.92 7.60 -7.25
CA THR A 309 7.10 8.89 -7.91
C THR A 309 7.05 10.06 -6.94
N GLY A 310 7.57 11.22 -7.36
CA GLY A 310 7.49 12.43 -6.56
C GLY A 310 6.05 12.85 -6.24
N LEU A 311 5.10 12.62 -7.15
CA LEU A 311 3.68 12.90 -6.90
C LEU A 311 3.08 12.00 -5.83
N ILE A 312 3.37 10.71 -5.86
CA ILE A 312 2.92 9.76 -4.82
C ILE A 312 3.55 10.15 -3.47
N LYS A 313 4.84 10.39 -3.44
CA LYS A 313 5.57 10.76 -2.22
C LYS A 313 5.08 12.04 -1.58
N SER A 314 4.75 13.05 -2.38
CA SER A 314 4.25 14.34 -1.87
C SER A 314 2.85 14.26 -1.26
N ASN A 315 2.11 13.18 -1.51
CA ASN A 315 0.75 12.98 -1.02
C ASN A 315 0.62 11.89 0.05
N ILE A 316 1.63 11.08 0.27
CA ILE A 316 1.65 10.03 1.29
C ILE A 316 2.87 10.21 2.18
N ASP A 317 2.64 10.65 3.41
CA ASP A 317 3.73 11.00 4.36
C ASP A 317 4.10 9.86 5.31
N SER A 318 3.23 8.87 5.52
CA SER A 318 3.55 7.71 6.35
C SER A 318 4.26 6.66 5.52
N ARG A 319 5.43 6.24 5.98
CA ARG A 319 6.31 5.37 5.20
C ARG A 319 6.99 4.33 6.07
N VAL A 320 7.19 3.16 5.50
CA VAL A 320 7.95 2.08 6.10
C VAL A 320 9.07 1.70 5.15
N GLY A 321 10.30 1.83 5.62
CA GLY A 321 11.47 1.28 4.96
C GLY A 321 11.93 0.02 5.69
N LEU A 322 11.72 -1.15 5.06
CA LEU A 322 12.42 -2.37 5.47
C LEU A 322 13.78 -2.39 4.78
N LYS A 323 14.55 -3.46 4.95
CA LYS A 323 15.89 -3.54 4.36
C LYS A 323 15.84 -3.32 2.84
N VAL A 324 16.65 -2.41 2.36
CA VAL A 324 16.86 -2.11 0.94
C VAL A 324 18.32 -2.33 0.55
N ALA A 325 18.59 -2.36 -0.75
CA ALA A 325 19.92 -2.69 -1.28
C ALA A 325 20.94 -1.55 -1.10
N SER A 326 20.50 -0.29 -1.11
CA SER A 326 21.39 0.87 -1.12
C SER A 326 20.81 2.08 -0.40
N GLY A 327 21.68 3.04 -0.07
CA GLY A 327 21.24 4.32 0.49
C GLY A 327 20.38 5.13 -0.47
N ILE A 328 20.54 4.96 -1.78
CA ILE A 328 19.69 5.58 -2.80
C ILE A 328 18.26 5.08 -2.65
N ASP A 329 18.06 3.78 -2.53
CA ASP A 329 16.75 3.17 -2.34
C ASP A 329 16.10 3.62 -1.02
N SER A 330 16.90 3.74 0.04
CA SER A 330 16.43 4.29 1.31
C SER A 330 15.94 5.74 1.16
N ARG A 331 16.63 6.57 0.40
CA ARG A 331 16.23 7.96 0.16
C ARG A 331 14.92 8.04 -0.64
N VAL A 332 14.68 7.12 -1.56
CA VAL A 332 13.42 7.08 -2.30
C VAL A 332 12.24 6.88 -1.36
N ILE A 333 12.33 5.96 -0.41
CA ILE A 333 11.21 5.65 0.47
C ILE A 333 11.16 6.53 1.74
N LEU A 334 12.30 6.90 2.31
CA LEU A 334 12.36 7.59 3.60
C LEU A 334 12.85 9.04 3.52
N ASP A 335 13.30 9.50 2.35
CA ASP A 335 13.98 10.78 2.12
C ASP A 335 15.32 10.90 2.86
N GLU A 336 15.82 9.82 3.42
CA GLU A 336 17.12 9.73 4.09
C GLU A 336 17.70 8.33 3.98
N THR A 337 19.01 8.19 4.22
CA THR A 337 19.68 6.89 4.30
C THR A 337 19.34 6.19 5.63
N GLY A 338 19.59 4.89 5.71
CA GLY A 338 19.44 4.09 6.93
C GLY A 338 18.78 2.74 6.72
N ALA A 339 17.83 2.63 5.79
CA ALA A 339 17.16 1.36 5.53
C ALA A 339 18.10 0.29 4.94
N GLU A 340 19.17 0.68 4.26
CA GLU A 340 20.21 -0.23 3.78
C GLU A 340 21.01 -0.88 4.92
N ARG A 341 20.91 -0.34 6.12
CA ARG A 341 21.61 -0.82 7.32
C ARG A 341 20.75 -1.67 8.23
N LEU A 342 19.55 -1.99 7.79
CA LEU A 342 18.64 -2.88 8.52
C LEU A 342 19.06 -4.34 8.36
N LEU A 343 18.57 -5.19 9.25
CA LEU A 343 18.98 -6.59 9.36
C LEU A 343 18.13 -7.56 8.54
N GLY A 344 16.99 -7.08 8.02
CA GLY A 344 16.00 -7.94 7.36
C GLY A 344 15.03 -8.58 8.36
N ASN A 345 14.23 -9.52 7.90
CA ASN A 345 13.27 -10.29 8.72
C ASN A 345 12.32 -9.44 9.57
N GLY A 346 11.83 -8.34 9.02
CA GLY A 346 10.89 -7.45 9.70
C GLY A 346 11.50 -6.25 10.40
N ASP A 347 12.82 -6.16 10.42
CA ASP A 347 13.51 -4.96 10.91
C ASP A 347 13.22 -3.78 9.98
N MET A 348 12.66 -2.70 10.52
CA MET A 348 12.18 -1.57 9.72
C MET A 348 12.50 -0.21 10.32
N LEU A 349 12.46 0.80 9.47
CA LEU A 349 12.36 2.21 9.86
C LEU A 349 10.93 2.67 9.57
N PHE A 350 10.22 3.00 10.62
CA PHE A 350 8.83 3.43 10.58
C PHE A 350 8.75 4.95 10.72
N LYS A 351 8.22 5.59 9.68
CA LYS A 351 8.05 7.04 9.59
C LYS A 351 6.58 7.39 9.59
N ASP A 352 6.08 7.85 10.73
CA ASP A 352 4.69 8.25 10.90
C ASP A 352 4.51 9.71 10.51
N ARG A 353 3.74 9.97 9.44
CA ARG A 353 3.29 11.31 9.03
C ARG A 353 4.39 12.38 8.96
N GLY A 354 5.53 12.03 8.36
CA GLY A 354 6.62 12.98 8.20
C GLY A 354 7.49 13.20 9.46
N LEU A 355 7.22 12.53 10.56
CA LEU A 355 8.10 12.52 11.73
C LEU A 355 9.41 11.78 11.42
N ALA A 356 10.44 11.98 12.24
CA ALA A 356 11.68 11.24 12.08
C ALA A 356 11.45 9.73 12.14
N PRO A 357 12.10 8.92 11.26
CA PRO A 357 11.95 7.48 11.30
C PRO A 357 12.44 6.89 12.63
N ARG A 358 11.71 5.92 13.15
CA ARG A 358 12.14 5.14 14.30
C ARG A 358 12.25 3.67 13.95
N ARG A 359 13.21 3.00 14.57
CA ARG A 359 13.43 1.59 14.32
C ARG A 359 12.41 0.74 15.06
N VAL A 360 11.80 -0.20 14.35
CA VAL A 360 10.80 -1.11 14.87
C VAL A 360 11.12 -2.52 14.35
N LEU A 361 11.10 -3.50 15.24
CA LEU A 361 11.07 -4.90 14.82
C LEU A 361 9.62 -5.31 14.60
N GLY A 362 9.29 -5.60 13.33
CA GLY A 362 7.93 -5.92 12.90
C GLY A 362 7.40 -7.24 13.47
N CYS A 363 6.09 -7.27 13.66
CA CYS A 363 5.40 -8.48 14.07
C CYS A 363 5.50 -9.56 13.00
N TYR A 364 5.70 -10.79 13.46
CA TYR A 364 5.65 -12.00 12.66
C TYR A 364 4.31 -12.70 12.84
N THR A 365 3.74 -13.14 11.73
CA THR A 365 2.55 -14.00 11.70
C THR A 365 2.87 -15.20 10.83
N SER A 366 2.71 -16.41 11.35
CA SER A 366 2.97 -17.63 10.59
C SER A 366 1.84 -17.93 9.60
N ASP A 367 2.14 -18.69 8.55
CA ASP A 367 1.14 -19.15 7.60
C ASP A 367 0.01 -19.94 8.26
N ASN A 368 0.34 -20.75 9.28
CA ASN A 368 -0.64 -21.49 10.05
C ASN A 368 -1.59 -20.59 10.83
N GLU A 369 -1.10 -19.54 11.45
CA GLU A 369 -1.94 -18.56 12.15
C GLU A 369 -2.90 -17.87 11.17
N ILE A 370 -2.41 -17.47 10.01
CA ILE A 370 -3.24 -16.87 8.95
C ILE A 370 -4.33 -17.84 8.52
N GLU A 371 -3.99 -19.08 8.24
CA GLU A 371 -4.92 -20.09 7.78
C GLU A 371 -6.00 -20.41 8.83
N GLU A 372 -5.63 -20.55 10.10
CA GLU A 372 -6.58 -20.79 11.19
C GLU A 372 -7.56 -19.62 11.37
N VAL A 373 -7.06 -18.40 11.39
CA VAL A 373 -7.92 -17.19 11.52
C VAL A 373 -8.83 -17.03 10.33
N VAL A 374 -8.32 -17.19 9.13
CA VAL A 374 -9.10 -17.09 7.89
C VAL A 374 -10.19 -18.16 7.85
N SER A 375 -9.88 -19.41 8.22
CA SER A 375 -10.87 -20.48 8.29
C SER A 375 -11.97 -20.19 9.31
N PHE A 376 -11.61 -19.69 10.48
CA PHE A 376 -12.56 -19.29 11.52
C PHE A 376 -13.55 -18.24 11.00
N ILE A 377 -13.06 -17.25 10.25
CA ILE A 377 -13.89 -16.19 9.69
C ILE A 377 -14.76 -16.71 8.53
N ARG A 378 -14.20 -17.49 7.63
CA ARG A 378 -14.94 -18.05 6.48
C ARG A 378 -16.11 -18.91 6.89
N ASP A 379 -15.98 -19.65 7.99
CA ASP A 379 -17.04 -20.52 8.51
C ASP A 379 -18.28 -19.74 8.98
N GLN A 380 -18.15 -18.44 9.21
CA GLN A 380 -19.22 -17.59 9.70
C GLN A 380 -20.05 -16.90 8.62
N ALA A 381 -19.41 -16.52 7.51
CA ALA A 381 -20.06 -15.73 6.45
C ALA A 381 -19.35 -15.90 5.11
N GLU A 382 -20.11 -15.86 4.05
CA GLU A 382 -19.60 -15.83 2.68
C GLU A 382 -19.31 -14.39 2.23
N PRO A 383 -18.39 -14.19 1.29
CA PRO A 383 -18.13 -12.86 0.73
C PRO A 383 -19.29 -12.41 -0.15
N ASP A 384 -19.60 -11.14 -0.09
CA ASP A 384 -20.49 -10.45 -1.02
C ASP A 384 -19.61 -9.65 -2.01
N TYR A 385 -19.29 -10.27 -3.12
CA TYR A 385 -18.39 -9.67 -4.11
C TYR A 385 -19.09 -8.64 -4.98
N HIS A 386 -18.41 -7.53 -5.23
CA HIS A 386 -18.85 -6.42 -6.06
C HIS A 386 -18.00 -6.39 -7.34
N GLU A 387 -18.38 -7.22 -8.31
CA GLU A 387 -17.59 -7.42 -9.54
C GLU A 387 -17.46 -6.16 -10.41
N GLU A 388 -18.37 -5.20 -10.29
CA GLU A 388 -18.28 -3.90 -10.95
C GLU A 388 -17.01 -3.12 -10.61
N ILE A 389 -16.36 -3.44 -9.49
CA ILE A 389 -15.06 -2.85 -9.09
C ILE A 389 -13.96 -3.16 -10.11
N LEU A 390 -14.04 -4.32 -10.76
CA LEU A 390 -13.04 -4.82 -11.69
C LEU A 390 -13.24 -4.36 -13.14
N SER A 391 -14.38 -3.73 -13.43
CA SER A 391 -14.78 -3.34 -14.79
C SER A 391 -14.95 -1.83 -14.99
N GLN A 392 -14.37 -1.02 -14.12
CA GLN A 392 -14.39 0.44 -14.27
C GLN A 392 -13.62 0.89 -15.50
N VAL A 393 -14.11 1.92 -16.15
CA VAL A 393 -13.39 2.56 -17.26
C VAL A 393 -12.19 3.32 -16.69
N VAL A 394 -11.00 2.90 -17.10
CA VAL A 394 -9.75 3.55 -16.73
C VAL A 394 -9.29 4.40 -17.90
N PRO A 395 -9.25 5.72 -17.78
CA PRO A 395 -8.78 6.59 -18.86
C PRO A 395 -7.37 6.20 -19.33
N GLY A 396 -7.14 6.08 -20.63
CA GLY A 396 -5.82 5.82 -21.20
C GLY A 396 -5.38 4.35 -21.29
N MET A 397 -6.18 3.39 -20.82
CA MET A 397 -5.89 1.98 -21.01
C MET A 397 -6.55 1.42 -22.26
N PRO A 398 -5.78 0.91 -23.26
CA PRO A 398 -6.37 0.18 -24.38
C PRO A 398 -6.97 -1.13 -23.85
N GLY A 399 -8.28 -1.32 -24.05
CA GLY A 399 -8.95 -2.60 -23.76
C GLY A 399 -9.17 -2.94 -22.29
N GLY A 400 -9.32 -1.95 -21.41
CA GLY A 400 -9.87 -2.13 -20.07
C GLY A 400 -11.36 -2.38 -20.15
N GLY A 401 -11.76 -3.54 -20.64
CA GLY A 401 -13.15 -3.86 -20.83
C GLY A 401 -13.37 -4.82 -22.00
N ARG A 402 -12.62 -5.94 -21.99
CA ARG A 402 -13.06 -7.12 -22.73
C ARG A 402 -13.96 -7.96 -21.83
N GLU A 403 -15.10 -7.41 -21.52
CA GLU A 403 -16.28 -8.20 -21.18
C GLU A 403 -17.49 -7.49 -21.76
N GLU A 404 -18.12 -8.19 -22.66
CA GLU A 404 -19.46 -7.97 -23.18
C GLU A 404 -19.81 -6.53 -23.58
N VAL A 405 -19.52 -6.23 -24.83
CA VAL A 405 -20.25 -5.21 -25.57
C VAL A 405 -21.69 -5.71 -25.74
N GLY A 406 -22.43 -5.68 -24.65
CA GLY A 406 -23.86 -5.87 -24.58
C GLY A 406 -24.50 -4.62 -24.03
N GLU A 407 -25.33 -3.99 -24.78
CA GLU A 407 -26.30 -2.94 -24.46
C GLU A 407 -25.81 -1.48 -24.34
N ASP A 408 -24.52 -1.17 -24.11
CA ASP A 408 -24.05 0.21 -23.97
C ASP A 408 -22.98 0.65 -24.99
N ASP A 409 -23.14 0.28 -26.25
CA ASP A 409 -22.34 0.90 -27.30
C ASP A 409 -22.66 2.40 -27.40
N ASP A 410 -21.62 3.21 -27.61
CA ASP A 410 -21.84 4.62 -27.92
C ASP A 410 -22.82 4.71 -29.12
N PRO A 411 -23.88 5.53 -29.05
CA PRO A 411 -24.87 5.65 -30.14
C PRO A 411 -24.24 5.98 -31.49
N LEU A 412 -23.05 6.58 -31.50
CA LEU A 412 -22.31 6.97 -32.70
C LEU A 412 -21.36 5.91 -33.23
N VAL A 413 -21.29 4.71 -32.62
CA VAL A 413 -20.31 3.69 -32.98
C VAL A 413 -20.43 3.22 -34.43
N TRP A 414 -21.66 3.02 -34.93
CA TRP A 414 -21.88 2.58 -36.31
C TRP A 414 -21.64 3.69 -37.31
N GLU A 415 -21.96 4.93 -36.98
CA GLU A 415 -21.63 6.11 -37.79
C GLU A 415 -20.12 6.27 -37.88
N ALA A 416 -19.41 6.08 -36.78
CA ALA A 416 -17.94 6.10 -36.75
C ALA A 416 -17.35 4.95 -37.58
N ALA A 417 -17.90 3.75 -37.51
CA ALA A 417 -17.50 2.62 -38.35
C ALA A 417 -17.62 2.92 -39.84
N GLN A 418 -18.73 3.55 -40.24
CA GLN A 418 -18.96 3.93 -41.61
C GLN A 418 -17.93 4.98 -42.08
N ILE A 419 -17.63 5.99 -41.26
CA ILE A 419 -16.63 7.02 -41.55
C ILE A 419 -15.25 6.42 -41.76
N VAL A 420 -14.83 5.52 -40.85
CA VAL A 420 -13.53 4.88 -40.90
C VAL A 420 -13.38 3.98 -42.12
N VAL A 421 -14.39 3.17 -42.41
CA VAL A 421 -14.40 2.26 -43.56
C VAL A 421 -14.42 3.05 -44.89
N ASP A 422 -15.27 4.07 -44.99
CA ASP A 422 -15.37 4.89 -46.19
C ASP A 422 -14.09 5.66 -46.51
N SER A 423 -13.43 6.18 -45.48
CA SER A 423 -12.15 6.88 -45.60
C SER A 423 -10.94 5.97 -45.63
N GLN A 424 -11.07 4.72 -45.23
CA GLN A 424 -9.96 3.75 -45.01
C GLN A 424 -8.86 4.32 -44.10
N LEU A 425 -9.26 5.15 -43.11
CA LEU A 425 -8.37 5.84 -42.21
C LEU A 425 -8.89 5.73 -40.78
N GLY A 426 -8.19 4.97 -39.93
CA GLY A 426 -8.50 4.81 -38.53
C GLY A 426 -7.97 5.98 -37.66
N SER A 427 -8.38 7.22 -37.96
CA SER A 427 -7.88 8.41 -37.28
C SER A 427 -8.83 8.87 -36.19
N THR A 428 -8.35 8.89 -34.93
CA THR A 428 -9.09 9.41 -33.78
C THR A 428 -9.42 10.91 -33.97
N SER A 429 -8.49 11.70 -34.45
CA SER A 429 -8.72 13.12 -34.74
C SER A 429 -9.69 13.33 -35.88
N GLY A 430 -9.71 12.43 -36.85
CA GLY A 430 -10.70 12.43 -37.94
C GLY A 430 -12.12 12.20 -37.43
N LEU A 431 -12.32 11.23 -36.53
CA LEU A 431 -13.60 10.99 -35.88
C LEU A 431 -14.03 12.15 -35.00
N GLN A 432 -13.12 12.75 -34.24
CA GLN A 432 -13.38 13.90 -33.42
C GLN A 432 -13.99 15.07 -34.23
N ARG A 433 -13.42 15.33 -35.39
CA ARG A 433 -13.88 16.41 -36.28
C ARG A 433 -15.20 16.10 -36.95
N ARG A 434 -15.37 14.87 -37.48
CA ARG A 434 -16.56 14.48 -38.23
C ARG A 434 -17.79 14.24 -37.36
N LEU A 435 -17.59 13.63 -36.15
CA LEU A 435 -18.68 13.37 -35.22
C LEU A 435 -18.94 14.55 -34.28
N LYS A 436 -18.08 15.58 -34.29
CA LYS A 436 -18.15 16.74 -33.38
C LYS A 436 -18.17 16.33 -31.91
N VAL A 437 -17.29 15.40 -31.54
CA VAL A 437 -17.13 14.89 -30.17
C VAL A 437 -15.77 15.27 -29.60
N GLY A 438 -15.61 15.17 -28.28
CA GLY A 438 -14.33 15.38 -27.62
C GLY A 438 -13.33 14.27 -27.92
N TYR A 439 -12.04 14.53 -27.73
CA TYR A 439 -10.97 13.56 -27.98
C TYR A 439 -11.14 12.27 -27.19
N ALA A 440 -11.53 12.36 -25.93
CA ALA A 440 -11.74 11.20 -25.06
C ALA A 440 -12.88 10.29 -25.56
N ARG A 441 -13.99 10.88 -26.02
CA ARG A 441 -15.11 10.13 -26.60
C ARG A 441 -14.73 9.48 -27.92
N ALA A 442 -14.02 10.21 -28.79
CA ALA A 442 -13.52 9.68 -30.06
C ALA A 442 -12.57 8.49 -29.82
N GLY A 443 -11.71 8.56 -28.82
CA GLY A 443 -10.83 7.46 -28.40
C GLY A 443 -11.61 6.24 -27.95
N ARG A 444 -12.64 6.40 -27.14
CA ARG A 444 -13.52 5.29 -26.71
C ARG A 444 -14.25 4.64 -27.88
N ILE A 445 -14.78 5.44 -28.81
CA ILE A 445 -15.43 4.92 -30.02
C ILE A 445 -14.42 4.12 -30.84
N MET A 446 -13.19 4.59 -30.99
CA MET A 446 -12.12 3.88 -31.70
C MET A 446 -11.79 2.54 -31.06
N ASP A 447 -11.76 2.47 -29.74
CA ASP A 447 -11.56 1.22 -29.00
C ASP A 447 -12.74 0.25 -29.17
N MET A 448 -13.97 0.75 -29.26
CA MET A 448 -15.13 -0.06 -29.60
C MET A 448 -15.04 -0.61 -31.02
N LEU A 449 -14.53 0.16 -31.98
CA LEU A 449 -14.30 -0.30 -33.34
C LEU A 449 -13.22 -1.39 -33.42
N GLU A 450 -12.19 -1.30 -32.60
CA GLU A 450 -11.18 -2.36 -32.46
C GLU A 450 -11.80 -3.66 -31.94
N ALA A 451 -12.61 -3.55 -30.88
CA ALA A 451 -13.31 -4.70 -30.30
C ALA A 451 -14.24 -5.41 -31.31
N LYS A 452 -14.84 -4.65 -32.22
CA LYS A 452 -15.69 -5.19 -33.29
C LYS A 452 -14.91 -5.69 -34.51
N GLY A 453 -13.59 -5.54 -34.53
CA GLY A 453 -12.76 -5.95 -35.65
C GLY A 453 -12.77 -5.00 -36.85
N VAL A 454 -13.23 -3.78 -36.68
CA VAL A 454 -13.27 -2.77 -37.76
C VAL A 454 -11.90 -2.14 -37.99
N VAL A 455 -11.16 -1.89 -36.91
CA VAL A 455 -9.80 -1.33 -36.95
C VAL A 455 -8.84 -2.19 -36.16
N GLY A 456 -7.54 -2.08 -36.43
CA GLY A 456 -6.46 -2.72 -35.71
C GLY A 456 -6.10 -1.98 -34.42
N PRO A 457 -5.10 -2.50 -33.68
CA PRO A 457 -4.61 -1.91 -32.44
C PRO A 457 -3.95 -0.54 -32.69
N PRO A 458 -3.81 0.29 -31.65
CA PRO A 458 -3.10 1.56 -31.74
C PRO A 458 -1.65 1.37 -32.19
N ASP A 459 -1.18 2.21 -33.09
CA ASP A 459 0.21 2.24 -33.57
C ASP A 459 0.79 3.66 -33.36
N GLY A 460 1.10 3.98 -32.11
CA GLY A 460 1.62 5.29 -31.73
C GLY A 460 0.70 6.43 -32.10
N SER A 461 1.22 7.43 -32.80
CA SER A 461 0.46 8.59 -33.29
C SER A 461 -0.13 8.38 -34.69
N LYS A 462 0.14 7.26 -35.35
CA LYS A 462 -0.34 6.95 -36.69
C LYS A 462 -1.82 6.54 -36.65
N PRO A 463 -2.58 6.80 -37.73
CA PRO A 463 -3.90 6.23 -37.91
C PRO A 463 -3.87 4.71 -37.82
N ARG A 464 -4.88 4.12 -37.15
CA ARG A 464 -5.02 2.66 -37.06
C ARG A 464 -5.35 2.06 -38.41
N GLU A 465 -4.91 0.83 -38.65
CA GLU A 465 -5.25 0.08 -39.85
C GLU A 465 -6.76 -0.23 -39.88
N VAL A 466 -7.39 -0.02 -41.02
CA VAL A 466 -8.80 -0.39 -41.24
C VAL A 466 -8.85 -1.80 -41.78
N LEU A 467 -9.51 -2.71 -41.04
CA LEU A 467 -9.54 -4.15 -41.31
C LEU A 467 -10.69 -4.59 -42.21
N LEU A 468 -11.72 -3.79 -42.36
CA LEU A 468 -12.93 -4.10 -43.13
C LEU A 468 -13.07 -3.19 -44.36
N ASP A 469 -13.64 -3.74 -45.41
CA ASP A 469 -14.19 -3.01 -46.53
C ASP A 469 -15.71 -2.72 -46.31
N LYS A 470 -16.34 -2.04 -47.25
CA LYS A 470 -17.77 -1.66 -47.16
C LYS A 470 -18.68 -2.89 -47.06
N GLU A 471 -18.38 -3.95 -47.80
CA GLU A 471 -19.18 -5.15 -47.83
C GLU A 471 -19.07 -5.92 -46.49
N ALA A 472 -17.85 -6.06 -45.98
CA ALA A 472 -17.60 -6.69 -44.69
C ALA A 472 -18.23 -5.92 -43.54
N LEU A 473 -18.29 -4.59 -43.61
CA LEU A 473 -18.97 -3.77 -42.59
C LEU A 473 -20.49 -3.99 -42.60
N GLU A 474 -21.11 -4.10 -43.76
CA GLU A 474 -22.55 -4.40 -43.85
C GLU A 474 -22.87 -5.78 -43.32
N ASP A 475 -22.01 -6.78 -43.58
CA ASP A 475 -22.17 -8.12 -43.04
C ASP A 475 -22.05 -8.11 -41.51
N LEU A 476 -21.14 -7.35 -40.95
CA LEU A 476 -20.97 -7.22 -39.50
C LEU A 476 -22.22 -6.57 -38.86
N LYS A 477 -22.74 -5.50 -39.46
CA LYS A 477 -23.96 -4.85 -38.98
C LYS A 477 -25.16 -5.82 -38.97
N THR A 478 -25.25 -6.62 -40.01
CA THR A 478 -26.36 -7.61 -40.15
C THR A 478 -26.25 -8.73 -39.11
N GLN A 479 -25.03 -9.21 -38.83
CA GLN A 479 -24.80 -10.21 -37.80
C GLN A 479 -25.19 -9.73 -36.42
N GLU A 480 -24.77 -8.53 -36.04
CA GLU A 480 -25.11 -7.97 -34.72
C GLU A 480 -26.61 -7.68 -34.57
N ALA A 481 -27.28 -7.27 -35.61
CA ALA A 481 -28.73 -7.06 -35.58
C ALA A 481 -29.49 -8.39 -35.30
N LYS A 482 -29.00 -9.51 -35.83
CA LYS A 482 -29.60 -10.85 -35.62
C LYS A 482 -29.40 -11.35 -34.19
N TYR A 483 -28.31 -11.00 -33.53
CA TYR A 483 -28.05 -11.37 -32.12
C TYR A 483 -28.91 -10.58 -31.12
N ARG A 484 -29.44 -9.42 -31.52
CA ARG A 484 -30.31 -8.58 -30.68
C ARG A 484 -31.79 -8.98 -30.72
N GLU A 485 -32.17 -9.80 -31.67
CA GLU A 485 -33.57 -10.31 -31.81
C GLU A 485 -33.80 -11.69 -31.18
N VAL A 486 -32.79 -12.29 -30.53
CA VAL A 486 -32.88 -13.54 -29.81
C VAL A 486 -32.61 -13.30 -28.33
#